data_634ab00526183a658e4fa83a04873320
#
_entry.id   634ab00526183a658e4fa83a04873320
#
_cell.length_a   1.000
_cell.length_b   1.000
_cell.length_c   1.000
_cell.angle_alpha   90.00
_cell.angle_beta   90.00
_cell.angle_gamma   90.00
#
_symmetry.space_group_name_H-M   'P 1'
#
loop_
_entity.id
_entity.type
_entity.pdbx_description
1 polymer ?
#
loop_
_entity_poly.entity_id
_entity_poly.type
_entity_poly.pdbx_seq_one_letter_code
_entity_poly.pdbx_strand_id
1 'polypeptide(L)'
;RQMCIRDRYSFLRPVIDTDKCINCGSCGRRCKASCIDTKNHTIDLSRCVACMDCIENCSTDAISFTRRPHRVKPACHGASADAAAESAGTADSGRRNFIIAGAVAAGSAVGSRAQKITDGGLAVLEDKKMPERVTRLVPPGAVSLGNMAQHCTACQLCVSQCPEGVLRASTEIDTFMQPYMDFDHGYCRPECTKCSEVCPSGAIRPITWEEKSAIQIGRAVWVPANCIVNTDGVECGNCARHCLVGAIKMVPSDPDNPESRKIPAVDESRCIGCGACETVCPARPFSAIYVEGLEVHREV
;
A
#
# COMPACT_ATOMS: atom_id res chain seq x y z
N ARG A 1 3.63 -12.26 -6.97
CA ARG A 1 2.80 -13.18 -6.15
C ARG A 1 1.31 -12.82 -6.15
N GLN A 2 0.92 -11.56 -6.41
CA GLN A 2 -0.51 -11.17 -6.46
C GLN A 2 -1.24 -11.68 -7.73
N MET A 3 -0.55 -11.94 -8.82
CA MET A 3 -1.15 -12.46 -10.06
C MET A 3 -1.73 -13.88 -9.92
N CYS A 4 -1.13 -14.72 -9.09
CA CYS A 4 -1.59 -16.13 -8.91
C CYS A 4 -2.98 -16.28 -8.27
N ILE A 5 -3.43 -15.27 -7.49
CA ILE A 5 -4.77 -15.31 -6.86
C ILE A 5 -5.85 -14.98 -7.88
N ARG A 6 -5.61 -13.99 -8.74
CA ARG A 6 -6.54 -13.57 -9.80
C ARG A 6 -6.80 -14.70 -10.82
N ASP A 7 -5.78 -15.49 -11.17
CA ASP A 7 -5.88 -16.57 -12.15
C ASP A 7 -6.66 -17.79 -11.65
N ARG A 8 -6.65 -18.07 -10.34
CA ARG A 8 -7.41 -19.16 -9.75
C ARG A 8 -8.90 -18.90 -9.66
N TYR A 9 -9.31 -17.64 -9.53
CA TYR A 9 -10.70 -17.23 -9.31
C TYR A 9 -11.35 -16.51 -10.49
N SER A 10 -10.63 -16.34 -11.61
CA SER A 10 -11.21 -15.72 -12.81
C SER A 10 -12.22 -16.66 -13.45
N PHE A 11 -13.47 -16.23 -13.49
CA PHE A 11 -14.57 -16.94 -14.14
C PHE A 11 -14.50 -16.89 -15.67
N LEU A 12 -13.82 -15.87 -16.22
CA LEU A 12 -13.65 -15.65 -17.65
C LEU A 12 -12.18 -15.83 -18.01
N ARG A 13 -11.90 -16.67 -18.99
CA ARG A 13 -10.52 -16.96 -19.45
C ARG A 13 -10.47 -17.00 -20.97
N PRO A 14 -9.37 -16.51 -21.58
CA PRO A 14 -9.15 -16.71 -22.99
C PRO A 14 -8.90 -18.22 -23.25
N VAL A 15 -9.62 -18.77 -24.19
CA VAL A 15 -9.52 -20.18 -24.59
C VAL A 15 -9.37 -20.25 -26.10
N ILE A 16 -8.53 -21.16 -26.58
CA ILE A 16 -8.35 -21.44 -27.99
C ILE A 16 -9.26 -22.61 -28.37
N ASP A 17 -10.15 -22.39 -29.31
CA ASP A 17 -10.99 -23.43 -29.92
C ASP A 17 -10.15 -24.15 -30.97
N THR A 18 -9.84 -25.43 -30.70
CA THR A 18 -9.01 -26.27 -31.60
C THR A 18 -9.67 -26.57 -32.92
N ASP A 19 -11.00 -26.58 -32.96
CA ASP A 19 -11.76 -26.91 -34.18
C ASP A 19 -11.76 -25.74 -35.18
N LYS A 20 -11.63 -24.52 -34.68
CA LYS A 20 -11.55 -23.29 -35.49
C LYS A 20 -10.11 -22.87 -35.76
N CYS A 21 -9.15 -23.37 -35.01
CA CYS A 21 -7.76 -22.96 -35.08
C CYS A 21 -7.02 -23.57 -36.30
N ILE A 22 -6.57 -22.74 -37.20
CA ILE A 22 -5.80 -23.18 -38.39
C ILE A 22 -4.29 -23.25 -38.14
N ASN A 23 -3.81 -23.19 -36.91
CA ASN A 23 -2.39 -23.23 -36.53
C ASN A 23 -1.46 -22.20 -37.19
N CYS A 24 -1.97 -21.03 -37.55
CA CYS A 24 -1.17 -19.97 -38.21
C CYS A 24 -0.11 -19.33 -37.29
N GLY A 25 -0.19 -19.53 -35.97
CA GLY A 25 0.76 -19.03 -34.98
C GLY A 25 0.77 -17.51 -34.80
N SER A 26 -0.18 -16.77 -35.38
CA SER A 26 -0.24 -15.31 -35.31
C SER A 26 -0.45 -14.81 -33.88
N CYS A 27 -1.30 -15.49 -33.11
CA CYS A 27 -1.56 -15.17 -31.71
C CYS A 27 -0.31 -15.26 -30.82
N GLY A 28 0.52 -16.28 -31.03
CA GLY A 28 1.78 -16.44 -30.29
C GLY A 28 2.82 -15.39 -30.64
N ARG A 29 2.94 -15.04 -31.93
CA ARG A 29 3.91 -14.00 -32.39
C ARG A 29 3.56 -12.61 -31.89
N ARG A 30 2.27 -12.30 -31.75
CA ARG A 30 1.79 -10.98 -31.30
C ARG A 30 1.58 -10.89 -29.79
N CYS A 31 1.68 -11.99 -29.07
CA CYS A 31 1.49 -11.99 -27.63
C CYS A 31 2.59 -11.23 -26.90
N LYS A 32 2.27 -10.06 -26.32
CA LYS A 32 3.21 -9.22 -25.56
C LYS A 32 3.83 -9.92 -24.34
N ALA A 33 3.08 -10.85 -23.74
CA ALA A 33 3.52 -11.62 -22.58
C ALA A 33 4.16 -12.97 -22.94
N SER A 34 4.21 -13.34 -24.25
CA SER A 34 4.70 -14.64 -24.73
C SER A 34 4.10 -15.83 -23.95
N CYS A 35 2.80 -15.76 -23.64
CA CYS A 35 2.10 -16.71 -22.80
C CYS A 35 1.26 -17.73 -23.62
N ILE A 36 1.33 -17.71 -24.95
CA ILE A 36 0.54 -18.58 -25.84
C ILE A 36 1.45 -19.65 -26.45
N ASP A 37 1.16 -20.89 -26.13
CA ASP A 37 1.75 -22.04 -26.84
C ASP A 37 0.85 -22.44 -28.01
N THR A 38 1.30 -22.10 -29.21
CA THR A 38 0.55 -22.33 -30.44
C THR A 38 0.56 -23.79 -30.87
N LYS A 39 1.53 -24.61 -30.39
CA LYS A 39 1.60 -26.04 -30.71
C LYS A 39 0.60 -26.86 -29.91
N ASN A 40 0.47 -26.53 -28.62
CA ASN A 40 -0.41 -27.22 -27.70
C ASN A 40 -1.76 -26.52 -27.51
N HIS A 41 -2.02 -25.41 -28.22
CA HIS A 41 -3.25 -24.60 -28.12
C HIS A 41 -3.56 -24.18 -26.67
N THR A 42 -2.51 -23.88 -25.89
CA THR A 42 -2.65 -23.50 -24.49
C THR A 42 -2.21 -22.07 -24.23
N ILE A 43 -2.88 -21.42 -23.28
CA ILE A 43 -2.56 -20.09 -22.82
C ILE A 43 -2.16 -20.17 -21.35
N ASP A 44 -0.93 -19.76 -21.04
CA ASP A 44 -0.46 -19.63 -19.65
C ASP A 44 -1.09 -18.40 -19.01
N LEU A 45 -2.13 -18.63 -18.23
CA LEU A 45 -2.90 -17.59 -17.57
C LEU A 45 -2.13 -16.88 -16.46
N SER A 46 -1.06 -17.51 -15.94
CA SER A 46 -0.22 -16.87 -14.92
C SER A 46 0.60 -15.69 -15.47
N ARG A 47 0.84 -15.70 -16.79
CA ARG A 47 1.60 -14.67 -17.50
C ARG A 47 0.72 -13.75 -18.36
N CYS A 48 -0.52 -14.15 -18.62
CA CYS A 48 -1.44 -13.42 -19.48
C CYS A 48 -1.89 -12.10 -18.83
N VAL A 49 -1.66 -10.98 -19.51
CA VAL A 49 -2.07 -9.64 -19.04
C VAL A 49 -3.45 -9.21 -19.57
N ALA A 50 -4.18 -10.11 -20.21
CA ALA A 50 -5.52 -9.90 -20.78
C ALA A 50 -5.60 -8.67 -21.72
N CYS A 51 -4.60 -8.46 -22.56
CA CYS A 51 -4.54 -7.33 -23.49
C CYS A 51 -5.44 -7.46 -24.73
N MET A 52 -6.12 -8.60 -24.92
CA MET A 52 -7.04 -8.93 -26.03
C MET A 52 -6.39 -9.02 -27.44
N ASP A 53 -5.14 -8.63 -27.64
CA ASP A 53 -4.47 -8.60 -28.94
C ASP A 53 -4.54 -9.96 -29.70
N CYS A 54 -4.57 -11.07 -28.96
CA CYS A 54 -4.67 -12.41 -29.54
C CYS A 54 -6.05 -12.68 -30.16
N ILE A 55 -7.10 -12.08 -29.62
CA ILE A 55 -8.49 -12.21 -30.10
C ILE A 55 -8.65 -11.36 -31.35
N GLU A 56 -8.27 -10.09 -31.32
CA GLU A 56 -8.39 -9.15 -32.43
C GLU A 56 -7.61 -9.60 -33.67
N ASN A 57 -6.47 -10.28 -33.45
CA ASN A 57 -5.61 -10.74 -34.55
C ASN A 57 -5.88 -12.19 -35.00
N CYS A 58 -6.93 -12.82 -34.47
CA CYS A 58 -7.32 -14.16 -34.91
C CYS A 58 -8.24 -14.10 -36.12
N SER A 59 -7.77 -14.47 -37.29
CA SER A 59 -8.55 -14.44 -38.54
C SER A 59 -9.70 -15.43 -38.61
N THR A 60 -9.71 -16.42 -37.70
CA THR A 60 -10.74 -17.48 -37.63
C THR A 60 -11.60 -17.40 -36.41
N ASP A 61 -11.46 -16.34 -35.59
CA ASP A 61 -12.17 -16.19 -34.31
C ASP A 61 -12.07 -17.41 -33.38
N ALA A 62 -10.91 -18.10 -33.46
CA ALA A 62 -10.66 -19.29 -32.67
C ALA A 62 -10.34 -18.99 -31.19
N ILE A 63 -10.14 -17.72 -30.81
CA ILE A 63 -9.83 -17.34 -29.43
C ILE A 63 -10.99 -16.52 -28.89
N SER A 64 -11.57 -16.99 -27.79
CA SER A 64 -12.69 -16.31 -27.13
C SER A 64 -12.55 -16.35 -25.61
N PHE A 65 -13.21 -15.37 -24.93
CA PHE A 65 -13.37 -15.41 -23.49
C PHE A 65 -14.59 -16.26 -23.12
N THR A 66 -14.37 -17.37 -22.43
CA THR A 66 -15.46 -18.25 -22.03
C THR A 66 -15.46 -18.50 -20.52
N ARG A 67 -16.69 -18.73 -19.98
CA ARG A 67 -16.81 -19.31 -18.64
C ARG A 67 -16.46 -20.77 -18.75
N ARG A 68 -15.40 -21.17 -18.07
CA ARG A 68 -15.01 -22.59 -18.02
C ARG A 68 -15.96 -23.35 -17.08
N PRO A 69 -16.61 -24.45 -17.51
CA PRO A 69 -17.15 -25.41 -16.57
C PRO A 69 -16.01 -26.04 -15.76
N HIS A 70 -16.24 -26.24 -14.49
CA HIS A 70 -15.28 -26.66 -13.47
C HIS A 70 -14.69 -28.05 -13.71
N ARG A 71 -13.80 -28.23 -14.69
CA ARG A 71 -12.97 -29.43 -14.85
C ARG A 71 -11.74 -29.15 -15.72
N VAL A 72 -10.60 -28.91 -15.07
CA VAL A 72 -9.29 -29.21 -15.67
C VAL A 72 -8.33 -29.57 -14.55
N LYS A 73 -7.83 -30.81 -14.63
CA LYS A 73 -6.71 -31.31 -13.83
C LYS A 73 -5.47 -30.45 -14.15
N PRO A 74 -4.64 -30.07 -13.17
CA PRO A 74 -3.37 -29.42 -13.45
C PRO A 74 -2.41 -30.45 -14.05
N ALA A 75 -1.92 -30.18 -15.27
CA ALA A 75 -0.78 -30.86 -15.82
C ALA A 75 0.47 -30.31 -15.14
N CYS A 76 0.97 -30.99 -14.13
CA CYS A 76 2.33 -30.83 -13.63
C CYS A 76 3.26 -31.60 -14.55
N HIS A 77 4.17 -30.92 -15.25
CA HIS A 77 5.26 -31.58 -15.93
C HIS A 77 6.31 -32.04 -14.93
N GLY A 78 6.65 -33.31 -14.97
CA GLY A 78 7.88 -33.83 -14.44
C GLY A 78 7.80 -35.21 -13.82
N ALA A 79 8.33 -36.19 -14.56
CA ALA A 79 8.84 -37.50 -14.16
C ALA A 79 7.87 -38.70 -14.20
N SER A 80 8.30 -39.56 -15.11
CA SER A 80 7.90 -40.95 -15.35
C SER A 80 7.85 -41.84 -14.11
N ALA A 81 6.87 -42.74 -14.06
CA ALA A 81 7.01 -44.19 -13.95
C ALA A 81 5.65 -44.87 -13.61
N ASP A 82 5.33 -45.74 -14.46
CA ASP A 82 4.53 -46.97 -14.42
C ASP A 82 3.77 -47.40 -13.18
N ALA A 83 2.59 -47.92 -13.49
CA ALA A 83 1.95 -49.10 -12.98
C ALA A 83 0.62 -48.94 -12.23
N ALA A 84 -0.36 -49.54 -12.87
CA ALA A 84 -1.38 -50.45 -12.38
C ALA A 84 -2.59 -49.93 -11.58
N ALA A 85 -3.73 -50.08 -12.27
CA ALA A 85 -4.93 -50.80 -11.91
C ALA A 85 -5.79 -50.38 -10.71
N GLU A 86 -7.04 -50.09 -11.09
CA GLU A 86 -8.31 -50.52 -10.45
C GLU A 86 -8.47 -50.42 -8.94
N SER A 87 -9.37 -49.51 -8.53
CA SER A 87 -10.59 -49.99 -7.85
C SER A 87 -11.54 -48.82 -7.55
N ALA A 88 -12.78 -48.97 -7.98
CA ALA A 88 -13.90 -48.16 -7.56
C ALA A 88 -14.14 -48.39 -6.06
N GLY A 89 -13.88 -47.36 -5.26
CA GLY A 89 -14.21 -47.31 -3.84
C GLY A 89 -15.20 -46.18 -3.60
N THR A 90 -16.41 -46.54 -3.20
CA THR A 90 -17.47 -45.65 -2.70
C THR A 90 -16.88 -44.72 -1.64
N ALA A 91 -16.89 -43.45 -1.93
CA ALA A 91 -16.42 -42.42 -1.02
C ALA A 91 -17.29 -42.39 0.24
N ASP A 92 -16.72 -42.86 1.32
CA ASP A 92 -17.29 -42.86 2.66
C ASP A 92 -17.55 -41.41 3.12
N SER A 93 -18.82 -41.01 3.05
CA SER A 93 -19.28 -39.70 3.50
C SER A 93 -19.07 -39.51 5.02
N GLY A 94 -18.91 -40.59 5.77
CA GLY A 94 -18.68 -40.54 7.21
C GLY A 94 -17.33 -39.94 7.61
N ARG A 95 -16.26 -40.25 6.86
CA ARG A 95 -14.93 -39.68 7.13
C ARG A 95 -14.84 -38.17 6.86
N ARG A 96 -15.54 -37.72 5.82
CA ARG A 96 -15.58 -36.27 5.49
C ARG A 96 -16.33 -35.47 6.53
N ASN A 97 -17.47 -36.01 7.03
CA ASN A 97 -18.23 -35.37 8.10
C ASN A 97 -17.49 -35.39 9.44
N PHE A 98 -16.71 -36.45 9.71
CA PHE A 98 -15.89 -36.55 10.91
C PHE A 98 -14.72 -35.50 10.89
N ILE A 99 -14.08 -35.33 9.73
CA ILE A 99 -13.01 -34.32 9.58
C ILE A 99 -13.57 -32.90 9.69
N ILE A 100 -14.75 -32.64 9.09
CA ILE A 100 -15.42 -31.34 9.20
C ILE A 100 -15.88 -31.07 10.65
N ALA A 101 -16.47 -32.04 11.31
CA ALA A 101 -16.88 -31.92 12.71
C ALA A 101 -15.68 -31.74 13.65
N GLY A 102 -14.58 -32.47 13.39
CA GLY A 102 -13.32 -32.32 14.12
C GLY A 102 -12.66 -31.00 13.90
N ALA A 103 -12.68 -30.45 12.67
CA ALA A 103 -12.16 -29.11 12.35
C ALA A 103 -13.00 -28.00 12.99
N VAL A 104 -14.33 -28.15 13.04
CA VAL A 104 -15.23 -27.20 13.72
C VAL A 104 -15.05 -27.26 15.23
N ALA A 105 -14.92 -28.46 15.82
CA ALA A 105 -14.68 -28.62 17.25
C ALA A 105 -13.28 -28.12 17.67
N ALA A 106 -12.25 -28.37 16.85
CA ALA A 106 -10.93 -27.82 17.08
C ALA A 106 -10.90 -26.29 16.87
N GLY A 107 -11.63 -25.76 15.90
CA GLY A 107 -11.78 -24.32 15.66
C GLY A 107 -12.51 -23.61 16.80
N SER A 108 -13.53 -24.24 17.42
CA SER A 108 -14.24 -23.66 18.56
C SER A 108 -13.44 -23.73 19.87
N ALA A 109 -12.52 -24.70 20.02
CA ALA A 109 -11.63 -24.79 21.19
C ALA A 109 -10.46 -23.80 21.11
N VAL A 110 -10.06 -23.36 19.90
CA VAL A 110 -9.04 -22.33 19.68
C VAL A 110 -9.63 -20.92 19.76
N GLY A 111 -10.95 -20.78 19.59
CA GLY A 111 -11.65 -19.48 19.58
C GLY A 111 -11.79 -18.77 20.93
N SER A 112 -11.36 -19.38 22.06
CA SER A 112 -11.48 -18.75 23.39
C SER A 112 -10.17 -18.20 23.97
N ARG A 113 -9.06 -18.28 23.23
CA ARG A 113 -7.88 -17.45 23.47
C ARG A 113 -7.76 -16.47 22.32
N ALA A 114 -8.39 -15.33 22.44
CA ALA A 114 -8.03 -14.16 21.66
C ALA A 114 -6.52 -13.96 21.89
N GLN A 115 -5.70 -14.47 20.99
CA GLN A 115 -4.28 -14.16 20.97
C GLN A 115 -4.20 -12.66 20.71
N LYS A 116 -3.82 -11.92 21.74
CA LYS A 116 -3.53 -10.51 21.58
C LYS A 116 -2.48 -10.38 20.50
N ILE A 117 -2.86 -9.76 19.39
CA ILE A 117 -1.97 -9.51 18.27
C ILE A 117 -1.00 -8.42 18.72
N THR A 118 0.31 -8.69 18.71
CA THR A 118 1.35 -7.72 19.02
C THR A 118 2.02 -7.24 17.75
N ASP A 119 2.56 -6.03 17.76
CA ASP A 119 3.21 -5.36 16.63
C ASP A 119 4.67 -5.80 16.38
N GLY A 120 5.08 -6.91 16.98
CA GLY A 120 6.47 -7.36 16.97
C GLY A 120 7.31 -6.85 18.15
N GLY A 121 6.76 -5.92 18.96
CA GLY A 121 7.17 -5.56 20.30
C GLY A 121 6.30 -6.28 21.33
N LEU A 122 6.18 -5.71 22.50
CA LEU A 122 5.36 -6.24 23.58
C LEU A 122 3.98 -5.59 23.66
N ALA A 123 3.74 -4.54 22.88
CA ALA A 123 2.49 -3.80 22.89
C ALA A 123 1.37 -4.54 22.14
N VAL A 124 0.17 -4.49 22.71
CA VAL A 124 -1.03 -5.10 22.14
C VAL A 124 -1.61 -4.18 21.07
N LEU A 125 -1.88 -4.70 19.87
CA LEU A 125 -2.40 -3.92 18.75
C LEU A 125 -3.75 -3.26 19.03
N GLU A 126 -4.59 -3.89 19.87
CA GLU A 126 -5.89 -3.36 20.28
C GLU A 126 -5.77 -2.03 21.05
N ASP A 127 -4.63 -1.81 21.71
CA ASP A 127 -4.36 -0.59 22.47
C ASP A 127 -3.80 0.55 21.58
N LYS A 128 -3.43 0.24 20.31
CA LYS A 128 -2.92 1.21 19.36
C LYS A 128 -4.06 2.00 18.72
N LYS A 129 -3.83 3.28 18.54
CA LYS A 129 -4.78 4.18 17.89
C LYS A 129 -4.33 4.52 16.49
N MET A 130 -5.20 4.29 15.50
CA MET A 130 -4.95 4.75 14.14
C MET A 130 -4.95 6.29 14.12
N PRO A 131 -3.90 6.94 13.59
CA PRO A 131 -3.90 8.39 13.44
C PRO A 131 -4.97 8.82 12.43
N GLU A 132 -5.92 9.63 12.88
CA GLU A 132 -6.95 10.21 12.03
C GLU A 132 -6.50 11.62 11.63
N ARG A 133 -6.10 11.82 10.37
CA ARG A 133 -5.82 13.13 9.82
C ARG A 133 -7.13 13.77 9.38
N VAL A 134 -7.49 14.85 10.03
CA VAL A 134 -8.69 15.64 9.68
C VAL A 134 -8.39 16.51 8.45
N THR A 135 -7.20 17.09 8.42
CA THR A 135 -6.79 18.01 7.35
C THR A 135 -5.70 17.38 6.49
N ARG A 136 -5.96 17.32 5.19
CA ARG A 136 -5.01 16.78 4.22
C ARG A 136 -3.77 17.68 4.13
N LEU A 137 -2.61 17.04 4.03
CA LEU A 137 -1.35 17.76 3.80
C LEU A 137 -1.16 18.05 2.32
N VAL A 138 -0.94 19.30 1.98
CA VAL A 138 -0.58 19.76 0.63
C VAL A 138 0.86 20.31 0.62
N PRO A 139 1.56 20.26 -0.53
CA PRO A 139 2.97 20.64 -0.60
C PRO A 139 3.19 22.10 -0.24
N PRO A 140 4.38 22.44 0.29
CA PRO A 140 4.77 23.84 0.54
C PRO A 140 4.69 24.61 -0.78
N GLY A 141 4.24 25.87 -0.72
CA GLY A 141 3.91 26.69 -1.89
C GLY A 141 2.46 26.58 -2.37
N ALA A 142 1.70 25.59 -1.90
CA ALA A 142 0.26 25.50 -2.20
C ALA A 142 -0.59 26.59 -1.53
N VAL A 143 -0.05 27.24 -0.50
CA VAL A 143 -0.68 28.32 0.27
C VAL A 143 -1.86 27.86 1.12
N SER A 144 -2.80 27.11 0.54
CA SER A 144 -3.98 26.58 1.25
C SER A 144 -4.58 25.39 0.50
N LEU A 145 -5.42 24.62 1.19
CA LEU A 145 -6.23 23.55 0.57
C LEU A 145 -7.17 24.11 -0.50
N GLY A 146 -7.78 25.27 -0.25
CA GLY A 146 -8.67 25.93 -1.20
C GLY A 146 -7.94 26.38 -2.47
N ASN A 147 -6.74 26.93 -2.37
CA ASN A 147 -5.92 27.27 -3.53
C ASN A 147 -5.56 26.02 -4.35
N MET A 148 -5.18 24.93 -3.66
CA MET A 148 -4.88 23.67 -4.34
C MET A 148 -6.12 23.14 -5.06
N ALA A 149 -7.29 23.15 -4.43
CA ALA A 149 -8.53 22.65 -5.02
C ALA A 149 -8.95 23.44 -6.27
N GLN A 150 -8.74 24.75 -6.26
CA GLN A 150 -9.14 25.63 -7.36
C GLN A 150 -8.18 25.62 -8.55
N HIS A 151 -6.89 25.48 -8.33
CA HIS A 151 -5.87 25.67 -9.37
C HIS A 151 -5.19 24.36 -9.81
N CYS A 152 -5.30 23.27 -9.05
CA CYS A 152 -4.63 22.04 -9.39
C CYS A 152 -5.34 21.33 -10.55
N THR A 153 -4.63 21.10 -11.65
CA THR A 153 -5.10 20.36 -12.82
C THR A 153 -4.86 18.86 -12.74
N ALA A 154 -4.41 18.35 -11.60
CA ALA A 154 -4.10 16.93 -11.38
C ALA A 154 -3.13 16.30 -12.41
N CYS A 155 -2.20 17.09 -12.96
CA CYS A 155 -1.27 16.65 -14.02
C CYS A 155 -0.17 15.71 -13.54
N GLN A 156 -0.01 15.47 -12.24
CA GLN A 156 0.95 14.57 -11.60
C GLN A 156 2.45 14.92 -11.79
N LEU A 157 2.80 16.06 -12.37
CA LEU A 157 4.20 16.43 -12.55
C LEU A 157 4.94 16.58 -11.23
N CYS A 158 4.33 17.19 -10.22
CA CYS A 158 4.90 17.33 -8.88
C CYS A 158 5.11 15.97 -8.18
N VAL A 159 4.22 15.00 -8.42
CA VAL A 159 4.34 13.64 -7.89
C VAL A 159 5.51 12.92 -8.53
N SER A 160 5.62 12.98 -9.87
CA SER A 160 6.69 12.30 -10.62
C SER A 160 8.08 12.89 -10.35
N GLN A 161 8.17 14.17 -10.03
CA GLN A 161 9.43 14.86 -9.75
C GLN A 161 9.84 14.86 -8.28
N CYS A 162 9.00 14.32 -7.39
CA CYS A 162 9.33 14.26 -5.97
C CYS A 162 10.42 13.21 -5.69
N PRO A 163 11.65 13.59 -5.32
CA PRO A 163 12.75 12.65 -5.16
C PRO A 163 12.56 11.70 -3.97
N GLU A 164 11.85 12.16 -2.94
CA GLU A 164 11.59 11.38 -1.74
C GLU A 164 10.28 10.55 -1.84
N GLY A 165 9.53 10.70 -2.94
CA GLY A 165 8.27 9.99 -3.16
C GLY A 165 7.18 10.31 -2.14
N VAL A 166 7.27 11.49 -1.51
CA VAL A 166 6.33 11.94 -0.46
C VAL A 166 5.00 12.39 -1.04
N LEU A 167 4.99 12.87 -2.29
CA LEU A 167 3.76 13.28 -2.95
C LEU A 167 3.06 12.06 -3.57
N ARG A 168 1.79 11.91 -3.25
CA ARG A 168 0.91 10.85 -3.75
C ARG A 168 -0.32 11.45 -4.41
N ALA A 169 -0.90 10.73 -5.36
CA ALA A 169 -2.19 11.09 -5.96
C ALA A 169 -3.33 10.68 -5.03
N SER A 170 -4.24 11.59 -4.74
CA SER A 170 -5.43 11.29 -3.93
C SER A 170 -6.38 10.35 -4.67
N THR A 171 -6.94 9.41 -3.92
CA THR A 171 -7.99 8.49 -4.39
C THR A 171 -9.39 8.90 -3.94
N GLU A 172 -9.50 9.96 -3.14
CA GLU A 172 -10.76 10.50 -2.67
C GLU A 172 -11.50 11.22 -3.81
N ILE A 173 -12.82 11.09 -3.86
CA ILE A 173 -13.64 11.61 -4.96
C ILE A 173 -13.49 13.12 -5.10
N ASP A 174 -13.58 13.86 -4.00
CA ASP A 174 -13.55 15.33 -3.99
C ASP A 174 -12.19 15.92 -4.41
N THR A 175 -11.14 15.13 -4.26
CA THR A 175 -9.77 15.56 -4.51
C THR A 175 -9.02 14.60 -5.43
N PHE A 176 -9.79 13.90 -6.27
CA PHE A 176 -9.28 12.84 -7.12
C PHE A 176 -8.06 13.28 -7.95
N MET A 177 -7.00 12.49 -7.86
CA MET A 177 -5.70 12.74 -8.53
C MET A 177 -4.97 14.02 -8.08
N GLN A 178 -5.48 14.82 -7.15
CA GLN A 178 -4.72 15.93 -6.60
C GLN A 178 -3.59 15.42 -5.70
N PRO A 179 -2.41 16.06 -5.69
CA PRO A 179 -1.31 15.62 -4.85
C PRO A 179 -1.60 15.89 -3.38
N TYR A 180 -1.25 14.94 -2.55
CA TYR A 180 -1.16 15.09 -1.10
C TYR A 180 0.16 14.53 -0.60
N MET A 181 0.55 14.89 0.63
CA MET A 181 1.79 14.41 1.22
C MET A 181 1.52 13.20 2.12
N ASP A 182 2.34 12.17 1.93
CA ASP A 182 2.36 10.94 2.67
C ASP A 182 3.78 10.66 3.16
N PHE A 183 3.92 10.40 4.45
CA PHE A 183 5.22 10.24 5.12
C PHE A 183 5.55 8.80 5.50
N ASP A 184 4.85 7.82 4.95
CA ASP A 184 5.11 6.41 5.23
C ASP A 184 6.50 5.94 4.76
N HIS A 185 7.01 6.53 3.68
CA HIS A 185 8.25 6.10 3.05
C HIS A 185 9.36 7.16 2.99
N GLY A 186 9.06 8.38 3.36
CA GLY A 186 10.00 9.47 3.28
C GLY A 186 9.45 10.75 3.90
N TYR A 187 10.24 11.79 3.91
CA TYR A 187 9.86 13.10 4.44
C TYR A 187 10.25 14.21 3.47
N CYS A 188 9.59 15.36 3.60
CA CYS A 188 9.85 16.51 2.74
C CYS A 188 11.12 17.23 3.19
N ARG A 189 12.19 17.18 2.37
CA ARG A 189 13.45 17.87 2.67
C ARG A 189 13.30 19.37 2.53
N PRO A 190 13.82 20.15 3.48
CA PRO A 190 13.74 21.62 3.40
C PRO A 190 14.36 22.20 2.14
N GLU A 191 15.49 21.64 1.68
CA GLU A 191 16.26 22.14 0.54
C GLU A 191 15.62 21.86 -0.84
N CYS A 192 14.59 20.99 -0.88
CA CYS A 192 13.98 20.56 -2.12
C CYS A 192 12.78 21.42 -2.51
N THR A 193 12.82 22.10 -3.66
CA THR A 193 11.76 22.97 -4.21
C THR A 193 11.10 22.41 -5.48
N LYS A 194 11.50 21.22 -5.93
CA LYS A 194 11.13 20.67 -7.24
C LYS A 194 9.64 20.64 -7.55
N CYS A 195 8.78 20.37 -6.57
CA CYS A 195 7.32 20.36 -6.79
C CYS A 195 6.77 21.73 -7.16
N SER A 196 7.36 22.81 -6.63
CA SER A 196 6.96 24.19 -6.93
C SER A 196 7.50 24.68 -8.28
N GLU A 197 8.68 24.21 -8.71
CA GLU A 197 9.29 24.55 -9.99
C GLU A 197 8.54 23.98 -11.19
N VAL A 198 7.96 22.78 -11.04
CA VAL A 198 7.33 22.05 -12.15
C VAL A 198 5.82 22.26 -12.27
N CYS A 199 5.20 23.02 -11.37
CA CYS A 199 3.75 23.21 -11.37
C CYS A 199 3.29 24.17 -12.48
N PRO A 200 2.64 23.70 -13.56
CA PRO A 200 2.30 24.57 -14.69
C PRO A 200 1.08 25.47 -14.41
N SER A 201 0.21 25.06 -13.47
CA SER A 201 -1.02 25.78 -13.14
C SER A 201 -0.85 26.83 -12.04
N GLY A 202 0.33 26.88 -11.39
CA GLY A 202 0.55 27.75 -10.24
C GLY A 202 -0.19 27.33 -8.97
N ALA A 203 -0.80 26.16 -8.93
CA ALA A 203 -1.40 25.60 -7.71
C ALA A 203 -0.37 25.44 -6.58
N ILE A 204 0.88 25.16 -6.95
CA ILE A 204 2.04 25.21 -6.08
C ILE A 204 2.90 26.38 -6.61
N ARG A 205 3.00 27.46 -5.85
CA ARG A 205 3.78 28.64 -6.23
C ARG A 205 5.27 28.32 -6.15
N PRO A 206 6.11 28.86 -7.05
CA PRO A 206 7.55 28.80 -6.90
C PRO A 206 7.98 29.43 -5.58
N ILE A 207 8.77 28.70 -4.80
CA ILE A 207 9.31 29.12 -3.52
C ILE A 207 10.80 28.83 -3.46
N THR A 208 11.54 29.67 -2.75
CA THR A 208 12.95 29.43 -2.45
C THR A 208 13.09 28.44 -1.29
N TRP A 209 14.30 27.94 -1.05
CA TRP A 209 14.53 27.03 0.06
C TRP A 209 14.42 27.76 1.42
N GLU A 210 14.77 29.04 1.48
CA GLU A 210 14.61 29.89 2.65
C GLU A 210 13.13 30.04 3.01
N GLU A 211 12.32 30.44 2.04
CA GLU A 211 10.87 30.58 2.22
C GLU A 211 10.24 29.23 2.64
N LYS A 212 10.66 28.13 2.02
CA LYS A 212 10.15 26.81 2.36
C LYS A 212 10.42 26.43 3.82
N SER A 213 11.60 26.79 4.32
CA SER A 213 11.98 26.53 5.71
C SER A 213 11.16 27.32 6.73
N ALA A 214 10.53 28.41 6.30
CA ALA A 214 9.64 29.23 7.10
C ALA A 214 8.16 28.88 6.92
N ILE A 215 7.79 28.07 5.90
CA ILE A 215 6.39 27.71 5.66
C ILE A 215 5.99 26.52 6.54
N GLN A 216 5.00 26.73 7.38
CA GLN A 216 4.34 25.68 8.14
C GLN A 216 3.18 25.09 7.34
N ILE A 217 3.31 23.85 6.89
CA ILE A 217 2.26 23.11 6.15
C ILE A 217 1.37 22.26 7.07
N GLY A 218 1.87 21.96 8.26
CA GLY A 218 1.21 21.10 9.23
C GLY A 218 1.94 21.14 10.56
N ARG A 219 1.44 20.40 11.52
CA ARG A 219 2.01 20.26 12.85
C ARG A 219 2.14 18.79 13.24
N ALA A 220 3.18 18.45 13.94
CA ALA A 220 3.35 17.12 14.48
C ALA A 220 2.42 16.92 15.70
N VAL A 221 1.70 15.80 15.70
CA VAL A 221 0.82 15.39 16.79
C VAL A 221 1.36 14.08 17.37
N TRP A 222 1.59 14.04 18.68
CA TRP A 222 2.04 12.86 19.37
C TRP A 222 0.86 12.06 19.92
N VAL A 223 0.86 10.75 19.69
CA VAL A 223 -0.13 9.78 20.18
C VAL A 223 0.53 8.93 21.25
N PRO A 224 0.28 9.22 22.55
CA PRO A 224 0.92 8.50 23.66
C PRO A 224 0.67 6.99 23.64
N ALA A 225 -0.52 6.56 23.22
CA ALA A 225 -0.92 5.15 23.16
C ALA A 225 -0.10 4.32 22.17
N ASN A 226 0.47 4.96 21.14
CA ASN A 226 1.27 4.28 20.12
C ASN A 226 2.77 4.30 20.43
N CYS A 227 3.20 5.18 21.35
CA CYS A 227 4.61 5.44 21.60
C CYS A 227 5.27 4.27 22.35
N ILE A 228 6.36 3.71 21.79
CA ILE A 228 7.11 2.61 22.39
C ILE A 228 7.69 2.93 23.76
N VAL A 229 7.89 4.21 24.07
CA VAL A 229 8.28 4.64 25.42
C VAL A 229 7.19 4.30 26.45
N ASN A 230 5.93 4.46 26.07
CA ASN A 230 4.78 4.18 26.95
C ASN A 230 4.35 2.72 26.87
N THR A 231 4.35 2.12 25.66
CA THR A 231 3.84 0.75 25.45
C THR A 231 4.86 -0.31 25.87
N ASP A 232 6.12 -0.14 25.47
CA ASP A 232 7.16 -1.15 25.65
C ASP A 232 8.15 -0.78 26.75
N GLY A 233 8.06 0.45 27.26
CA GLY A 233 8.96 0.95 28.30
C GLY A 233 10.40 1.19 27.85
N VAL A 234 10.64 1.29 26.53
CA VAL A 234 11.96 1.45 25.93
C VAL A 234 12.28 2.92 25.75
N GLU A 235 13.49 3.33 26.09
CA GLU A 235 13.95 4.68 25.77
C GLU A 235 14.02 4.90 24.27
N CYS A 236 13.43 5.99 23.80
CA CYS A 236 13.43 6.41 22.41
C CYS A 236 13.68 7.91 22.35
N GLY A 237 13.94 8.44 21.19
CA GLY A 237 14.17 9.87 20.95
C GLY A 237 14.33 10.14 19.47
N ASN A 238 13.91 9.20 18.63
CA ASN A 238 14.09 9.29 17.18
C ASN A 238 13.43 10.53 16.60
N CYS A 239 12.18 10.82 17.00
CA CYS A 239 11.45 11.99 16.53
C CYS A 239 12.17 13.30 16.85
N ALA A 240 12.76 13.43 18.04
CA ALA A 240 13.50 14.63 18.43
C ALA A 240 14.85 14.75 17.71
N ARG A 241 15.60 13.61 17.59
CA ARG A 241 16.90 13.60 16.92
C ARG A 241 16.83 13.92 15.42
N HIS A 242 15.73 13.57 14.77
CA HIS A 242 15.52 13.80 13.35
C HIS A 242 14.64 15.02 13.06
N CYS A 243 14.29 15.79 14.07
CA CYS A 243 13.54 17.02 13.85
C CYS A 243 14.45 18.11 13.25
N LEU A 244 14.26 18.44 11.97
CA LEU A 244 15.11 19.35 11.21
C LEU A 244 15.11 20.78 11.76
N VAL A 245 14.01 21.21 12.35
CA VAL A 245 13.84 22.56 12.94
C VAL A 245 13.94 22.57 14.47
N GLY A 246 14.23 21.42 15.09
CA GLY A 246 14.33 21.32 16.54
C GLY A 246 13.04 21.62 17.31
N ALA A 247 11.89 21.41 16.67
CA ALA A 247 10.57 21.60 17.26
C ALA A 247 10.18 20.53 18.28
N ILE A 248 10.87 19.39 18.32
CA ILE A 248 10.58 18.28 19.24
C ILE A 248 11.69 18.19 20.27
N LYS A 249 11.32 18.25 21.54
CA LYS A 249 12.23 18.08 22.66
C LYS A 249 11.81 16.88 23.48
N MET A 250 12.79 16.16 24.08
CA MET A 250 12.51 15.07 25.01
C MET A 250 12.44 15.64 26.40
N VAL A 251 11.28 15.48 27.04
CA VAL A 251 11.02 15.95 28.42
C VAL A 251 10.72 14.77 29.32
N PRO A 252 11.01 14.82 30.63
CA PRO A 252 10.60 13.77 31.56
C PRO A 252 9.07 13.59 31.54
N SER A 253 8.59 12.36 31.63
CA SER A 253 7.16 12.06 31.67
C SER A 253 6.52 12.50 33.00
N ASP A 254 7.30 12.55 34.05
CA ASP A 254 6.95 13.05 35.38
C ASP A 254 7.77 14.29 35.65
N PRO A 255 7.14 15.48 35.79
CA PRO A 255 7.83 16.74 36.10
C PRO A 255 8.60 16.72 37.39
N ASP A 256 8.15 15.96 38.40
CA ASP A 256 8.74 15.88 39.72
C ASP A 256 9.93 14.89 39.77
N ASN A 257 10.05 14.03 38.76
CA ASN A 257 11.13 13.05 38.67
C ASN A 257 11.92 13.22 37.37
N PRO A 258 13.08 13.89 37.38
CA PRO A 258 13.90 14.09 36.18
C PRO A 258 14.51 12.81 35.61
N GLU A 259 14.58 11.73 36.37
CA GLU A 259 15.02 10.39 35.94
C GLU A 259 13.89 9.58 35.30
N SER A 260 12.67 10.13 35.24
CA SER A 260 11.55 9.47 34.58
C SER A 260 11.81 9.34 33.08
N ARG A 261 11.06 8.42 32.44
CA ARG A 261 11.17 8.19 30.99
C ARG A 261 10.90 9.48 30.22
N LYS A 262 11.71 9.72 29.20
CA LYS A 262 11.59 10.93 28.39
C LYS A 262 10.57 10.72 27.27
N ILE A 263 9.61 11.61 27.20
CA ILE A 263 8.56 11.66 26.17
C ILE A 263 8.77 12.86 25.23
N PRO A 264 8.31 12.80 23.97
CA PRO A 264 8.42 13.93 23.06
C PRO A 264 7.40 15.04 23.43
N ALA A 265 7.88 16.26 23.59
CA ALA A 265 7.08 17.46 23.62
C ALA A 265 7.29 18.22 22.30
N VAL A 266 6.19 18.53 21.63
CA VAL A 266 6.19 19.21 20.32
C VAL A 266 5.90 20.68 20.52
N ASP A 267 6.80 21.53 20.01
CA ASP A 267 6.60 22.96 19.89
C ASP A 267 5.93 23.23 18.53
N GLU A 268 4.62 23.43 18.55
CA GLU A 268 3.81 23.64 17.35
C GLU A 268 4.20 24.92 16.60
N SER A 269 4.71 25.93 17.30
CA SER A 269 5.09 27.21 16.70
C SER A 269 6.34 27.10 15.81
N ARG A 270 7.20 26.10 16.06
CA ARG A 270 8.42 25.84 15.30
C ARG A 270 8.30 24.73 14.30
N CYS A 271 7.24 23.93 14.38
CA CYS A 271 7.06 22.76 13.54
C CYS A 271 6.61 23.16 12.13
N ILE A 272 7.40 22.86 11.11
CA ILE A 272 7.05 23.13 9.70
C ILE A 272 6.21 22.03 9.05
N GLY A 273 6.01 20.89 9.71
CA GLY A 273 5.20 19.78 9.17
C GLY A 273 5.91 18.93 8.12
N CYS A 274 7.23 18.84 8.13
CA CYS A 274 8.04 18.13 7.11
C CYS A 274 7.90 16.60 7.11
N GLY A 275 7.36 15.98 8.16
CA GLY A 275 7.13 14.55 8.27
C GLY A 275 8.32 13.70 8.71
N ALA A 276 9.50 14.28 8.96
CA ALA A 276 10.69 13.52 9.35
C ALA A 276 10.47 12.70 10.63
N CYS A 277 9.78 13.26 11.62
CA CYS A 277 9.46 12.58 12.87
C CYS A 277 8.52 11.38 12.67
N GLU A 278 7.59 11.45 11.74
CA GLU A 278 6.65 10.38 11.40
C GLU A 278 7.37 9.23 10.69
N THR A 279 8.17 9.54 9.68
CA THR A 279 8.91 8.55 8.89
C THR A 279 9.88 7.73 9.74
N VAL A 280 10.58 8.36 10.70
CA VAL A 280 11.59 7.67 11.54
C VAL A 280 10.99 7.01 12.79
N CYS A 281 9.70 7.14 13.01
CA CYS A 281 9.04 6.54 14.16
C CYS A 281 9.10 5.01 14.09
N PRO A 282 9.64 4.30 15.09
CA PRO A 282 9.72 2.86 15.08
C PRO A 282 8.43 2.15 15.48
N ALA A 283 7.44 2.90 16.01
CA ALA A 283 6.18 2.32 16.43
C ALA A 283 5.42 1.68 15.25
N ARG A 284 4.86 0.50 15.47
CA ARG A 284 4.09 -0.27 14.49
C ARG A 284 2.81 -0.81 15.14
N PRO A 285 1.72 -1.04 14.42
CA PRO A 285 1.53 -0.78 12.97
C PRO A 285 1.37 0.71 12.65
N PHE A 286 1.06 1.55 13.64
CA PHE A 286 0.84 2.98 13.48
C PHE A 286 1.95 3.79 14.12
N SER A 287 2.37 4.85 13.45
CA SER A 287 3.32 5.80 14.02
C SER A 287 2.78 6.45 15.30
N ALA A 288 3.67 6.65 16.27
CA ALA A 288 3.32 7.34 17.52
C ALA A 288 3.29 8.88 17.37
N ILE A 289 3.77 9.37 16.25
CA ILE A 289 3.76 10.79 15.91
C ILE A 289 3.42 10.91 14.43
N TYR A 290 2.48 11.76 14.11
CA TYR A 290 2.05 12.02 12.74
C TYR A 290 1.91 13.51 12.51
N VAL A 291 1.86 13.92 11.25
CA VAL A 291 1.69 15.33 10.89
C VAL A 291 0.23 15.57 10.51
N GLU A 292 -0.41 16.49 11.22
CA GLU A 292 -1.73 17.03 10.88
C GLU A 292 -1.56 18.24 9.96
N GLY A 293 -2.32 18.30 8.87
CA GLY A 293 -2.28 19.40 7.92
C GLY A 293 -2.88 20.72 8.46
N LEU A 294 -2.55 21.81 7.81
CA LEU A 294 -3.21 23.11 8.02
C LEU A 294 -4.04 23.45 6.79
N GLU A 295 -5.25 23.97 6.99
CA GLU A 295 -6.09 24.46 5.89
C GLU A 295 -5.44 25.61 5.13
N VAL A 296 -4.76 26.50 5.86
CA VAL A 296 -3.98 27.59 5.32
C VAL A 296 -2.57 27.50 5.89
N HIS A 297 -1.57 27.52 5.02
CA HIS A 297 -0.17 27.52 5.44
C HIS A 297 0.18 28.82 6.17
N ARG A 298 1.10 28.72 7.12
CA ARG A 298 1.55 29.84 7.94
C ARG A 298 3.04 30.03 7.76
N GLU A 299 3.52 31.21 8.05
CA GLU A 299 4.95 31.48 8.21
C GLU A 299 5.32 31.33 9.70
N VAL A 300 6.47 30.68 9.95
CA VAL A 300 7.04 30.40 11.29
C VAL A 300 8.20 31.34 11.57
#